data_72bc946e2c55496af81423c53c33ce63
#
_entry.id   72bc946e2c55496af81423c53c33ce63
#
_cell.length_a   1.000
_cell.length_b   1.000
_cell.length_c   1.000
_cell.angle_alpha   90.00
_cell.angle_beta   90.00
_cell.angle_gamma   90.00
#
_symmetry.space_group_name_H-M   'P 1'
#
loop_
_entity.id
_entity.type
_entity.pdbx_description
1 polymer ?
#
loop_
_entity_poly.entity_id
_entity_poly.type
_entity_poly.pdbx_seq_one_letter_code
_entity_poly.pdbx_strand_id
1 'polypeptide(L)'
;MRNCGKKSGFILLLIVLFLTATGCEISMPFAKKNTSEQISNLSASSVFLDNSEIQSQTISLLNRAKKAIYIELSALDDPEIIDLIIKRSHEGVEIKILLDQWQRENAQTVKKLKNQNISQYYPAQKGQYHRLRYMVIDYQVAMFYGQDWLQKYANTRSIAIRLTGDTAWNLAKSFTKDWEYTTTLTLELPDSIDLPEDNITFALNGNVKQQILYAIKQATTEICAEVEQISETETVEALIAAKQRGCKVRLILSPSCAEATPNTIKAFKEAQIEVRYYDPADTEKINFNIGIFDNKTLIISSSSWSYRTFVINHEGSLSIPSPQVVNKIYSVFERDWQNSSPA
;
A
#
# COMPACT_ATOMS: atom_id res chain seq x y z
N MET A 1 23.62 86.68 -28.36
CA MET A 1 24.18 86.49 -27.00
C MET A 1 24.19 85.07 -26.66
N ARG A 2 25.27 84.55 -26.22
CA ARG A 2 25.65 83.16 -26.00
C ARG A 2 24.85 82.54 -24.88
N ASN A 3 24.39 81.31 -25.07
CA ASN A 3 24.09 80.41 -23.92
C ASN A 3 24.55 79.01 -24.21
N CYS A 4 25.36 78.54 -23.28
CA CYS A 4 26.08 77.29 -23.29
C CYS A 4 25.17 76.15 -22.75
N GLY A 5 24.91 75.13 -23.54
CA GLY A 5 24.20 73.96 -23.10
C GLY A 5 25.07 72.89 -22.46
N LYS A 6 24.81 72.52 -21.23
CA LYS A 6 25.47 71.42 -20.56
C LYS A 6 24.78 70.11 -20.99
N LYS A 7 25.55 69.22 -21.58
CA LYS A 7 25.16 67.81 -21.79
C LYS A 7 25.30 67.05 -20.48
N SER A 8 24.14 66.57 -19.95
CA SER A 8 24.10 65.65 -18.83
C SER A 8 24.08 64.24 -19.38
N GLY A 9 25.11 63.46 -19.16
CA GLY A 9 25.16 62.04 -19.53
C GLY A 9 24.40 61.20 -18.53
N PHE A 10 23.41 60.49 -19.00
CA PHE A 10 22.73 59.49 -18.25
C PHE A 10 23.53 58.17 -18.33
N ILE A 11 24.15 57.76 -17.23
CA ILE A 11 24.77 56.44 -17.09
C ILE A 11 23.66 55.49 -16.72
N LEU A 12 23.28 54.60 -17.65
CA LEU A 12 22.34 53.52 -17.43
C LEU A 12 23.05 52.37 -16.68
N LEU A 13 22.82 52.28 -15.38
CA LEU A 13 23.35 51.21 -14.56
C LEU A 13 22.47 49.96 -14.77
N LEU A 14 22.95 49.01 -15.56
CA LEU A 14 22.31 47.71 -15.72
C LEU A 14 22.54 46.88 -14.45
N ILE A 15 21.57 46.83 -13.56
CA ILE A 15 21.55 45.87 -12.44
C ILE A 15 21.11 44.54 -12.98
N VAL A 16 22.06 43.64 -13.19
CA VAL A 16 21.77 42.22 -13.46
C VAL A 16 21.36 41.58 -12.13
N LEU A 17 20.07 41.43 -11.94
CA LEU A 17 19.53 40.60 -10.83
C LEU A 17 19.82 39.13 -11.14
N PHE A 18 20.81 38.54 -10.50
CA PHE A 18 20.96 37.11 -10.39
C PHE A 18 19.82 36.60 -9.46
N LEU A 19 18.72 36.16 -10.04
CA LEU A 19 17.76 35.31 -9.36
C LEU A 19 18.42 33.95 -9.12
N THR A 20 19.05 33.79 -7.96
CA THR A 20 19.32 32.43 -7.44
C THR A 20 18.00 31.81 -7.12
N ALA A 21 17.52 30.99 -8.04
CA ALA A 21 16.43 30.05 -7.75
C ALA A 21 16.95 29.07 -6.68
N THR A 22 16.68 29.38 -5.42
CA THR A 22 16.71 28.35 -4.37
C THR A 22 15.61 27.40 -4.68
N GLY A 23 15.92 26.37 -5.48
CA GLY A 23 15.07 25.21 -5.64
C GLY A 23 14.83 24.63 -4.24
N CYS A 24 13.61 24.69 -3.75
CA CYS A 24 13.19 23.79 -2.69
C CYS A 24 13.42 22.37 -3.21
N GLU A 25 14.53 21.75 -2.83
CA GLU A 25 14.65 20.31 -2.91
C GLU A 25 13.56 19.73 -2.02
N ILE A 26 12.46 19.31 -2.67
CA ILE A 26 11.50 18.41 -2.04
C ILE A 26 12.29 17.12 -1.78
N SER A 27 12.79 16.96 -0.57
CA SER A 27 13.44 15.73 -0.14
C SER A 27 12.39 14.62 -0.23
N MET A 28 12.50 13.82 -1.29
CA MET A 28 11.65 12.63 -1.40
C MET A 28 11.96 11.74 -0.20
N PRO A 29 10.95 11.32 0.58
CA PRO A 29 11.17 10.51 1.79
C PRO A 29 11.83 9.15 1.50
N PHE A 30 11.94 8.76 0.23
CA PHE A 30 12.56 7.52 -0.23
C PHE A 30 14.01 7.71 -0.75
N ALA A 31 14.49 8.93 -0.89
CA ALA A 31 15.88 9.20 -1.28
C ALA A 31 16.79 9.15 -0.05
N LYS A 32 16.96 7.99 0.56
CA LYS A 32 18.04 7.78 1.53
C LYS A 32 19.30 7.33 0.83
N LYS A 33 20.37 8.10 1.05
CA LYS A 33 21.81 7.82 0.92
C LYS A 33 22.21 6.55 0.15
N ASN A 34 23.17 6.71 -0.77
CA ASN A 34 24.02 5.66 -1.29
C ASN A 34 24.63 4.81 -0.15
N THR A 35 23.94 3.78 0.22
CA THR A 35 24.43 2.68 1.04
C THR A 35 23.97 1.42 0.35
N SER A 36 24.79 0.37 0.36
CA SER A 36 24.46 -1.00 -0.04
C SER A 36 22.94 -1.26 0.09
N GLU A 37 22.32 -1.84 -0.94
CA GLU A 37 20.90 -2.20 -0.91
C GLU A 37 20.59 -2.82 0.45
N GLN A 38 19.82 -2.12 1.29
CA GLN A 38 19.44 -2.63 2.61
C GLN A 38 18.44 -3.75 2.39
N ILE A 39 18.86 -4.98 2.64
CA ILE A 39 18.05 -6.19 2.45
C ILE A 39 17.26 -6.44 3.72
N SER A 40 15.99 -6.79 3.59
CA SER A 40 15.16 -7.27 4.67
C SER A 40 15.41 -8.76 4.93
N ASN A 41 15.50 -9.12 6.20
CA ASN A 41 15.61 -10.52 6.65
C ASN A 41 14.25 -11.20 6.82
N LEU A 42 13.15 -10.59 6.32
CA LEU A 42 11.82 -11.17 6.42
C LEU A 42 11.79 -12.55 5.74
N SER A 43 11.36 -13.57 6.50
CA SER A 43 11.30 -14.94 6.00
C SER A 43 10.10 -15.18 5.08
N ALA A 44 10.24 -16.08 4.13
CA ALA A 44 9.15 -16.60 3.32
C ALA A 44 8.02 -17.24 4.14
N SER A 45 8.29 -17.73 5.34
CA SER A 45 7.28 -18.23 6.29
C SER A 45 6.41 -17.14 6.91
N SER A 46 6.75 -15.87 6.72
CA SER A 46 5.92 -14.73 7.13
C SER A 46 4.87 -14.33 6.10
N VAL A 47 4.87 -14.98 4.94
CA VAL A 47 3.90 -14.73 3.85
C VAL A 47 2.90 -15.87 3.78
N PHE A 48 1.62 -15.54 3.88
CA PHE A 48 0.49 -16.46 3.82
C PHE A 48 -0.31 -16.19 2.56
N LEU A 49 -0.70 -17.22 1.83
CA LEU A 49 -1.31 -17.12 0.49
C LEU A 49 -2.69 -17.77 0.41
N ASP A 50 -3.04 -18.57 1.39
CA ASP A 50 -4.33 -19.22 1.51
C ASP A 50 -5.17 -18.53 2.59
N ASN A 51 -6.44 -18.29 2.31
CA ASN A 51 -7.29 -17.54 3.24
C ASN A 51 -7.57 -18.30 4.53
N SER A 52 -7.63 -19.62 4.50
CA SER A 52 -7.79 -20.44 5.71
C SER A 52 -6.55 -20.36 6.61
N GLU A 53 -5.36 -20.34 6.01
CA GLU A 53 -4.09 -20.11 6.73
C GLU A 53 -4.04 -18.70 7.31
N ILE A 54 -4.43 -17.67 6.52
CA ILE A 54 -4.50 -16.27 6.95
C ILE A 54 -5.44 -16.13 8.15
N GLN A 55 -6.63 -16.71 8.08
CA GLN A 55 -7.60 -16.70 9.19
C GLN A 55 -7.04 -17.38 10.44
N SER A 56 -6.45 -18.56 10.29
CA SER A 56 -5.83 -19.30 11.39
C SER A 56 -4.71 -18.49 12.07
N GLN A 57 -3.86 -17.83 11.28
CA GLN A 57 -2.80 -16.96 11.81
C GLN A 57 -3.38 -15.72 12.51
N THR A 58 -4.43 -15.11 11.94
CA THR A 58 -5.15 -13.98 12.54
C THR A 58 -5.72 -14.36 13.90
N ILE A 59 -6.46 -15.47 13.98
CA ILE A 59 -7.04 -15.99 15.23
C ILE A 59 -5.95 -16.30 16.25
N SER A 60 -4.83 -16.92 15.81
CA SER A 60 -3.70 -17.21 16.67
C SER A 60 -3.09 -15.94 17.28
N LEU A 61 -2.93 -14.89 16.49
CA LEU A 61 -2.39 -13.61 16.96
C LEU A 61 -3.35 -12.90 17.91
N LEU A 62 -4.64 -12.85 17.60
CA LEU A 62 -5.68 -12.30 18.48
C LEU A 62 -5.69 -13.00 19.85
N ASN A 63 -5.58 -14.33 19.86
CA ASN A 63 -5.54 -15.11 21.12
C ASN A 63 -4.27 -14.84 21.95
N ARG A 64 -3.17 -14.46 21.34
CA ARG A 64 -1.89 -14.20 22.02
C ARG A 64 -1.74 -12.78 22.54
N ALA A 65 -2.58 -11.85 22.09
CA ALA A 65 -2.51 -10.45 22.51
C ALA A 65 -2.63 -10.33 24.03
N LYS A 66 -1.79 -9.48 24.63
CA LYS A 66 -1.76 -9.26 26.08
C LYS A 66 -2.08 -7.82 26.47
N LYS A 67 -1.78 -6.86 25.60
CA LYS A 67 -1.90 -5.42 25.88
C LYS A 67 -2.89 -4.76 24.94
N ALA A 68 -2.65 -4.80 23.65
CA ALA A 68 -3.43 -4.06 22.67
C ALA A 68 -3.61 -4.82 21.35
N ILE A 69 -4.76 -4.61 20.73
CA ILE A 69 -5.12 -5.05 19.39
C ILE A 69 -5.63 -3.82 18.63
N TYR A 70 -4.90 -3.37 17.62
CA TYR A 70 -5.33 -2.31 16.72
C TYR A 70 -5.60 -2.90 15.34
N ILE A 71 -6.79 -2.64 14.81
CA ILE A 71 -7.27 -3.21 13.55
C ILE A 71 -7.76 -2.07 12.65
N GLU A 72 -7.28 -2.06 11.43
CA GLU A 72 -7.71 -1.16 10.39
C GLU A 72 -8.08 -1.96 9.16
N LEU A 73 -9.36 -1.93 8.78
CA LEU A 73 -9.93 -2.72 7.68
C LEU A 73 -10.95 -1.90 6.90
N SER A 74 -11.11 -2.23 5.61
CA SER A 74 -12.22 -1.71 4.85
C SER A 74 -13.55 -2.36 5.33
N ALA A 75 -13.56 -3.68 5.52
CA ALA A 75 -14.76 -4.38 5.95
C ALA A 75 -14.47 -5.59 6.85
N LEU A 76 -15.39 -5.86 7.78
CA LEU A 76 -15.35 -6.96 8.74
C LEU A 76 -16.75 -7.50 8.98
N ASP A 77 -17.02 -8.78 8.64
CA ASP A 77 -18.26 -9.48 8.97
C ASP A 77 -18.05 -10.92 9.42
N ASP A 78 -16.79 -11.36 9.59
CA ASP A 78 -16.47 -12.71 10.09
C ASP A 78 -16.92 -12.88 11.55
N PRO A 79 -17.90 -13.75 11.85
CA PRO A 79 -18.46 -13.86 13.18
C PRO A 79 -17.50 -14.48 14.19
N GLU A 80 -16.65 -15.41 13.77
CA GLU A 80 -15.65 -16.05 14.64
C GLU A 80 -14.64 -15.03 15.13
N ILE A 81 -14.14 -14.19 14.22
CA ILE A 81 -13.20 -13.12 14.56
C ILE A 81 -13.87 -12.06 15.43
N ILE A 82 -15.13 -11.67 15.13
CA ILE A 82 -15.87 -10.68 15.92
C ILE A 82 -16.10 -11.18 17.34
N ASP A 83 -16.51 -12.44 17.51
CA ASP A 83 -16.75 -13.03 18.82
C ASP A 83 -15.44 -13.17 19.63
N LEU A 84 -14.33 -13.50 18.95
CA LEU A 84 -13.02 -13.53 19.58
C LEU A 84 -12.58 -12.13 20.03
N ILE A 85 -12.76 -11.10 19.21
CA ILE A 85 -12.47 -9.70 19.56
C ILE A 85 -13.25 -9.30 20.83
N ILE A 86 -14.55 -9.59 20.90
CA ILE A 86 -15.38 -9.31 22.06
C ILE A 86 -14.84 -10.03 23.31
N LYS A 87 -14.52 -11.31 23.17
CA LYS A 87 -13.93 -12.10 24.25
C LYS A 87 -12.63 -11.47 24.77
N ARG A 88 -11.71 -11.12 23.87
CA ARG A 88 -10.41 -10.50 24.23
C ARG A 88 -10.59 -9.16 24.94
N SER A 89 -11.58 -8.36 24.50
CA SER A 89 -11.93 -7.11 25.19
C SER A 89 -12.41 -7.34 26.63
N HIS A 90 -13.23 -8.35 26.86
CA HIS A 90 -13.69 -8.73 28.21
C HIS A 90 -12.55 -9.25 29.10
N GLU A 91 -11.50 -9.79 28.49
CA GLU A 91 -10.28 -10.23 29.19
C GLU A 91 -9.30 -9.06 29.50
N GLY A 92 -9.71 -7.82 29.18
CA GLY A 92 -8.95 -6.60 29.51
C GLY A 92 -7.92 -6.19 28.45
N VAL A 93 -7.91 -6.79 27.26
CA VAL A 93 -7.06 -6.34 26.16
C VAL A 93 -7.65 -5.06 25.56
N GLU A 94 -6.84 -4.01 25.41
CA GLU A 94 -7.26 -2.80 24.73
C GLU A 94 -7.49 -3.10 23.23
N ILE A 95 -8.71 -2.87 22.74
CA ILE A 95 -9.02 -3.13 21.33
C ILE A 95 -9.57 -1.85 20.69
N LYS A 96 -9.02 -1.50 19.55
CA LYS A 96 -9.48 -0.38 18.70
C LYS A 96 -9.56 -0.82 17.25
N ILE A 97 -10.67 -0.49 16.60
CA ILE A 97 -10.95 -0.91 15.21
C ILE A 97 -11.46 0.29 14.42
N LEU A 98 -10.84 0.54 13.27
CA LEU A 98 -11.32 1.49 12.26
C LEU A 98 -11.85 0.73 11.05
N LEU A 99 -13.06 1.09 10.60
CA LEU A 99 -13.74 0.47 9.47
C LEU A 99 -14.23 1.53 8.48
N ASP A 100 -14.29 1.19 7.20
CA ASP A 100 -14.86 2.08 6.18
C ASP A 100 -16.37 2.29 6.41
N GLN A 101 -16.79 3.55 6.50
CA GLN A 101 -18.20 3.92 6.70
C GLN A 101 -19.10 3.62 5.49
N TRP A 102 -18.51 3.42 4.31
CA TRP A 102 -19.26 3.16 3.07
C TRP A 102 -19.48 1.67 2.78
N GLN A 103 -18.88 0.77 3.58
CA GLN A 103 -19.08 -0.68 3.46
C GLN A 103 -20.31 -1.12 4.24
N ARG A 104 -21.31 -1.64 3.53
CA ARG A 104 -22.59 -2.07 4.15
C ARG A 104 -22.41 -3.21 5.11
N GLU A 105 -21.46 -4.09 4.85
CA GLU A 105 -21.08 -5.23 5.68
C GLU A 105 -20.74 -4.80 7.11
N ASN A 106 -20.17 -3.62 7.29
CA ASN A 106 -19.77 -3.11 8.60
C ASN A 106 -20.94 -2.75 9.54
N ALA A 107 -22.15 -2.55 9.01
CA ALA A 107 -23.27 -2.02 9.81
C ALA A 107 -23.63 -2.91 11.01
N GLN A 108 -23.66 -4.22 10.81
CA GLN A 108 -23.96 -5.17 11.89
C GLN A 108 -22.77 -5.33 12.85
N THR A 109 -21.56 -5.37 12.32
CA THR A 109 -20.33 -5.46 13.10
C THR A 109 -20.18 -4.27 14.04
N VAL A 110 -20.30 -3.05 13.53
CA VAL A 110 -20.20 -1.84 14.35
C VAL A 110 -21.31 -1.80 15.40
N LYS A 111 -22.54 -2.17 15.05
CA LYS A 111 -23.64 -2.28 16.03
C LYS A 111 -23.32 -3.27 17.15
N LYS A 112 -22.74 -4.44 16.83
CA LYS A 112 -22.34 -5.47 17.79
C LYS A 112 -21.21 -5.00 18.71
N LEU A 113 -20.23 -4.26 18.16
CA LEU A 113 -19.06 -3.77 18.88
C LEU A 113 -19.26 -2.43 19.59
N LYS A 114 -20.31 -1.67 19.25
CA LYS A 114 -20.57 -0.31 19.77
C LYS A 114 -20.65 -0.23 21.29
N ASN A 115 -21.28 -1.21 21.92
CA ASN A 115 -21.50 -1.21 23.38
C ASN A 115 -20.18 -1.29 24.18
N GLN A 116 -19.07 -1.61 23.53
CA GLN A 116 -17.76 -1.77 24.16
C GLN A 116 -16.79 -0.65 23.79
N ASN A 117 -17.24 0.34 22.99
CA ASN A 117 -16.42 1.45 22.49
C ASN A 117 -15.13 1.00 21.78
N ILE A 118 -15.21 -0.12 21.07
CA ILE A 118 -14.07 -0.74 20.39
C ILE A 118 -13.93 -0.25 18.95
N SER A 119 -15.04 -0.04 18.24
CA SER A 119 -15.02 0.24 16.80
C SER A 119 -15.56 1.62 16.47
N GLN A 120 -14.94 2.26 15.46
CA GLN A 120 -15.36 3.52 14.88
C GLN A 120 -15.36 3.41 13.35
N TYR A 121 -16.16 4.25 12.71
CA TYR A 121 -16.09 4.46 11.28
C TYR A 121 -15.02 5.52 10.97
N TYR A 122 -14.07 5.18 10.10
CA TYR A 122 -13.18 6.16 9.51
C TYR A 122 -14.01 7.17 8.70
N PRO A 123 -13.86 8.49 8.94
CA PRO A 123 -14.74 9.51 8.36
C PRO A 123 -14.34 9.86 6.92
N ALA A 124 -14.35 8.86 6.03
CA ALA A 124 -14.05 9.03 4.62
C ALA A 124 -15.07 9.96 3.95
N GLN A 125 -14.61 10.90 3.12
CA GLN A 125 -15.48 11.79 2.37
C GLN A 125 -16.31 11.02 1.34
N LYS A 126 -17.38 11.63 0.81
CA LYS A 126 -18.18 11.01 -0.24
C LYS A 126 -17.32 10.71 -1.46
N GLY A 127 -17.26 9.42 -1.84
CA GLY A 127 -16.45 8.94 -2.95
C GLY A 127 -15.01 8.59 -2.60
N GLN A 128 -14.59 8.83 -1.37
CA GLN A 128 -13.36 8.30 -0.79
C GLN A 128 -13.68 6.98 -0.09
N TYR A 129 -12.77 6.01 -0.16
CA TYR A 129 -12.84 4.76 0.57
C TYR A 129 -11.63 4.63 1.50
N HIS A 130 -11.87 4.02 2.64
CA HIS A 130 -10.83 3.56 3.55
C HIS A 130 -10.45 2.13 3.16
N ARG A 131 -9.22 1.93 2.68
CA ARG A 131 -8.76 0.66 2.09
C ARG A 131 -7.54 0.08 2.79
N LEU A 132 -7.07 0.69 3.86
CA LEU A 132 -6.04 0.09 4.69
C LEU A 132 -6.52 -1.24 5.27
N ARG A 133 -5.62 -2.21 5.34
CA ARG A 133 -5.92 -3.55 5.86
C ARG A 133 -4.73 -4.07 6.62
N TYR A 134 -4.70 -3.80 7.91
CA TYR A 134 -3.69 -4.37 8.80
C TYR A 134 -4.21 -4.54 10.23
N MET A 135 -3.51 -5.36 10.98
CA MET A 135 -3.69 -5.55 12.42
C MET A 135 -2.34 -5.41 13.10
N VAL A 136 -2.32 -4.79 14.27
CA VAL A 136 -1.15 -4.71 15.15
C VAL A 136 -1.50 -5.32 16.50
N ILE A 137 -0.63 -6.18 17.00
CA ILE A 137 -0.73 -6.86 18.31
C ILE A 137 0.39 -6.38 19.22
N ASP A 138 0.01 -5.89 20.38
CA ASP A 138 0.92 -5.49 21.46
C ASP A 138 2.02 -4.52 21.00
N TYR A 139 1.76 -3.79 19.88
CA TYR A 139 2.66 -2.84 19.21
C TYR A 139 3.91 -3.47 18.56
N GLN A 140 4.04 -4.80 18.56
CA GLN A 140 5.28 -5.53 18.19
C GLN A 140 5.12 -6.47 17.02
N VAL A 141 3.90 -6.95 16.77
CA VAL A 141 3.59 -7.83 15.64
C VAL A 141 2.49 -7.20 14.84
N ALA A 142 2.68 -7.14 13.53
CA ALA A 142 1.62 -6.71 12.62
C ALA A 142 1.35 -7.76 11.55
N MET A 143 0.14 -7.74 11.01
CA MET A 143 -0.21 -8.41 9.77
C MET A 143 -0.81 -7.41 8.80
N PHE A 144 -0.27 -7.35 7.60
CA PHE A 144 -0.79 -6.58 6.48
C PHE A 144 -1.53 -7.51 5.54
N TYR A 145 -2.76 -7.15 5.12
CA TYR A 145 -3.66 -8.02 4.39
C TYR A 145 -3.96 -7.51 2.98
N GLY A 146 -4.03 -8.41 2.01
CA GLY A 146 -4.49 -8.11 0.66
C GLY A 146 -6.01 -7.97 0.54
N GLN A 147 -6.78 -8.53 1.49
CA GLN A 147 -8.25 -8.47 1.48
C GLN A 147 -8.85 -8.26 2.86
N ASP A 148 -10.15 -7.94 2.88
CA ASP A 148 -10.94 -7.74 4.09
C ASP A 148 -11.35 -9.07 4.74
N TRP A 149 -11.75 -9.01 6.02
CA TRP A 149 -12.21 -10.18 6.77
C TRP A 149 -13.72 -10.36 6.60
N LEU A 150 -14.09 -10.91 5.46
CA LEU A 150 -15.48 -11.14 5.09
C LEU A 150 -15.75 -12.64 4.86
N GLN A 151 -16.87 -13.15 5.34
CA GLN A 151 -17.28 -14.56 5.15
C GLN A 151 -17.26 -14.98 3.69
N LYS A 152 -17.70 -14.09 2.79
CA LYS A 152 -17.69 -14.35 1.34
C LYS A 152 -16.31 -14.61 0.74
N TYR A 153 -15.24 -14.29 1.49
CA TYR A 153 -13.86 -14.49 1.07
C TYR A 153 -13.19 -15.71 1.73
N ALA A 154 -13.91 -16.48 2.55
CA ALA A 154 -13.33 -17.60 3.30
C ALA A 154 -12.57 -18.61 2.43
N ASN A 155 -13.01 -18.82 1.19
CA ASN A 155 -12.41 -19.77 0.25
C ASN A 155 -11.75 -19.08 -0.94
N THR A 156 -11.38 -17.79 -0.81
CA THR A 156 -10.69 -17.06 -1.88
C THR A 156 -9.20 -17.03 -1.63
N ARG A 157 -8.44 -16.90 -2.71
CA ARG A 157 -7.01 -16.69 -2.65
C ARG A 157 -6.71 -15.26 -2.21
N SER A 158 -5.80 -15.10 -1.27
CA SER A 158 -5.37 -13.80 -0.78
C SER A 158 -3.89 -13.82 -0.40
N ILE A 159 -3.39 -12.69 0.07
CA ILE A 159 -2.05 -12.56 0.61
C ILE A 159 -2.11 -11.84 1.95
N ALA A 160 -1.34 -12.33 2.93
CA ALA A 160 -1.05 -11.58 4.14
C ALA A 160 0.43 -11.72 4.51
N ILE A 161 0.97 -10.69 5.12
CA ILE A 161 2.38 -10.63 5.52
C ILE A 161 2.47 -10.29 7.00
N ARG A 162 3.11 -11.17 7.78
CA ARG A 162 3.39 -10.95 9.19
C ARG A 162 4.73 -10.22 9.37
N LEU A 163 4.70 -9.14 10.12
CA LEU A 163 5.81 -8.25 10.40
C LEU A 163 6.14 -8.30 11.90
N THR A 164 7.41 -8.36 12.24
CA THR A 164 7.89 -8.44 13.63
C THR A 164 9.04 -7.47 13.91
N GLY A 165 9.37 -6.61 12.96
CA GLY A 165 10.38 -5.56 13.09
C GLY A 165 9.77 -4.18 13.36
N ASP A 166 10.57 -3.15 13.17
CA ASP A 166 10.19 -1.76 13.44
C ASP A 166 9.03 -1.27 12.56
N THR A 167 8.75 -1.93 11.41
CA THR A 167 7.56 -1.67 10.61
C THR A 167 6.27 -1.96 11.38
N ALA A 168 6.23 -2.97 12.27
CA ALA A 168 5.06 -3.23 13.10
C ALA A 168 4.77 -2.03 14.05
N TRP A 169 5.82 -1.45 14.62
CA TRP A 169 5.72 -0.23 15.42
C TRP A 169 5.28 0.99 14.60
N ASN A 170 5.77 1.12 13.37
CA ASN A 170 5.34 2.19 12.46
C ASN A 170 3.85 2.08 12.10
N LEU A 171 3.32 0.87 11.94
CA LEU A 171 1.88 0.62 11.75
C LEU A 171 1.07 0.98 13.01
N ALA A 172 1.56 0.66 14.22
CA ALA A 172 0.91 1.10 15.45
C ALA A 172 0.82 2.63 15.55
N LYS A 173 1.91 3.33 15.26
CA LYS A 173 1.93 4.81 15.21
C LYS A 173 1.01 5.38 14.11
N SER A 174 0.87 4.70 12.99
CA SER A 174 -0.08 5.09 11.95
C SER A 174 -1.52 4.98 12.46
N PHE A 175 -1.86 3.85 13.04
CA PHE A 175 -3.19 3.62 13.62
C PHE A 175 -3.58 4.70 14.63
N THR A 176 -2.69 5.09 15.53
CA THR A 176 -3.03 6.11 16.54
C THR A 176 -3.35 7.47 15.93
N LYS A 177 -2.69 7.84 14.83
CA LYS A 177 -3.00 9.07 14.08
C LYS A 177 -4.38 9.00 13.42
N ASP A 178 -4.71 7.88 12.80
CA ASP A 178 -6.01 7.68 12.16
C ASP A 178 -7.14 7.56 13.19
N TRP A 179 -6.85 6.98 14.37
CA TRP A 179 -7.77 6.98 15.50
C TRP A 179 -8.02 8.38 16.04
N GLU A 180 -6.96 9.17 16.25
CA GLU A 180 -7.09 10.57 16.71
C GLU A 180 -7.83 11.42 15.68
N TYR A 181 -7.54 11.28 14.40
CA TYR A 181 -8.28 11.94 13.32
C TYR A 181 -9.77 11.58 13.33
N THR A 182 -10.09 10.33 13.63
CA THR A 182 -11.47 9.82 13.64
C THR A 182 -12.25 10.23 14.87
N THR A 183 -11.61 10.20 16.04
CA THR A 183 -12.31 10.29 17.35
C THR A 183 -11.96 11.56 18.13
N THR A 184 -10.94 12.29 17.73
CA THR A 184 -10.31 13.38 18.50
C THR A 184 -9.68 12.93 19.84
N LEU A 185 -9.56 11.61 20.05
CA LEU A 185 -8.96 11.03 21.25
C LEU A 185 -7.60 10.44 20.90
N THR A 186 -6.59 10.79 21.65
CA THR A 186 -5.24 10.23 21.53
C THR A 186 -5.18 8.85 22.19
N LEU A 187 -4.54 7.89 21.52
CA LEU A 187 -4.16 6.62 22.13
C LEU A 187 -2.72 6.72 22.63
N GLU A 188 -2.51 6.31 23.87
CA GLU A 188 -1.17 6.28 24.43
C GLU A 188 -0.39 5.08 23.92
N LEU A 189 0.76 5.33 23.36
CA LEU A 189 1.74 4.31 22.99
C LEU A 189 2.89 4.34 24.01
N PRO A 190 3.60 3.22 24.20
CA PRO A 190 4.88 3.24 24.91
C PRO A 190 5.85 4.26 24.28
N ASP A 191 6.72 4.89 25.06
CA ASP A 191 7.70 5.87 24.56
C ASP A 191 8.59 5.30 23.48
N SER A 192 8.96 4.03 23.61
CA SER A 192 9.72 3.27 22.63
C SER A 192 9.48 1.78 22.78
N ILE A 193 9.73 1.04 21.70
CA ILE A 193 9.79 -0.42 21.69
C ILE A 193 11.07 -0.80 20.96
N ASP A 194 11.87 -1.66 21.59
CA ASP A 194 13.08 -2.21 20.99
C ASP A 194 12.70 -3.34 20.02
N LEU A 195 12.65 -3.03 18.73
CA LEU A 195 12.39 -3.97 17.66
C LEU A 195 13.52 -3.90 16.64
N PRO A 196 13.88 -5.03 16.03
CA PRO A 196 14.90 -5.04 14.99
C PRO A 196 14.46 -4.21 13.77
N GLU A 197 15.38 -3.48 13.17
CA GLU A 197 15.18 -2.84 11.88
C GLU A 197 14.94 -3.92 10.82
N ASP A 198 13.81 -3.84 10.11
CA ASP A 198 13.42 -4.85 9.12
C ASP A 198 13.62 -4.40 7.67
N ASN A 199 14.06 -3.16 7.46
CA ASN A 199 14.27 -2.54 6.14
C ASN A 199 13.02 -2.55 5.23
N ILE A 200 11.84 -2.66 5.81
CA ILE A 200 10.56 -2.60 5.10
C ILE A 200 10.05 -1.18 5.16
N THR A 201 9.55 -0.66 4.06
CA THR A 201 9.01 0.69 4.02
C THR A 201 7.49 0.65 3.89
N PHE A 202 6.80 1.18 4.90
CA PHE A 202 5.37 1.42 4.85
C PHE A 202 5.08 2.81 4.27
N ALA A 203 4.20 2.87 3.27
CA ALA A 203 3.75 4.10 2.64
C ALA A 203 2.23 4.26 2.76
N LEU A 204 1.78 5.51 2.91
CA LEU A 204 0.37 5.89 3.05
C LEU A 204 -0.05 6.87 1.97
N ASN A 205 -1.28 6.74 1.48
CA ASN A 205 -1.96 7.69 0.60
C ASN A 205 -1.11 8.04 -0.64
N GLY A 206 -0.86 9.30 -0.93
CA GLY A 206 -0.06 9.74 -2.08
C GLY A 206 1.37 9.16 -2.11
N ASN A 207 1.94 8.76 -0.97
CA ASN A 207 3.23 8.10 -0.92
C ASN A 207 3.21 6.67 -1.49
N VAL A 208 2.06 6.00 -1.54
CA VAL A 208 1.89 4.71 -2.22
C VAL A 208 2.26 4.84 -3.70
N LYS A 209 1.73 5.86 -4.37
CA LYS A 209 2.09 6.18 -5.76
C LYS A 209 3.59 6.42 -5.91
N GLN A 210 4.17 7.24 -5.03
CA GLN A 210 5.60 7.57 -5.11
C GLN A 210 6.49 6.34 -4.93
N GLN A 211 6.11 5.44 -4.02
CA GLN A 211 6.83 4.20 -3.77
C GLN A 211 6.82 3.29 -5.01
N ILE A 212 5.65 3.12 -5.66
CA ILE A 212 5.50 2.32 -6.89
C ILE A 212 6.26 2.96 -8.05
N LEU A 213 6.11 4.27 -8.28
CA LEU A 213 6.82 4.98 -9.34
C LEU A 213 8.33 4.93 -9.15
N TYR A 214 8.81 5.06 -7.92
CA TYR A 214 10.24 4.93 -7.62
C TYR A 214 10.74 3.53 -8.01
N ALA A 215 10.05 2.46 -7.61
CA ALA A 215 10.43 1.10 -7.94
C ALA A 215 10.43 0.84 -9.47
N ILE A 216 9.41 1.32 -10.19
CA ILE A 216 9.36 1.23 -11.66
C ILE A 216 10.55 1.97 -12.32
N LYS A 217 10.87 3.17 -11.82
CA LYS A 217 11.98 4.00 -12.35
C LYS A 217 13.34 3.37 -12.08
N GLN A 218 13.52 2.69 -10.95
CA GLN A 218 14.78 2.03 -10.58
C GLN A 218 14.96 0.66 -11.24
N ALA A 219 13.89 0.01 -11.68
CA ALA A 219 13.96 -1.30 -12.32
C ALA A 219 14.79 -1.25 -13.62
N THR A 220 15.70 -2.21 -13.75
CA THR A 220 16.66 -2.33 -14.87
C THR A 220 16.52 -3.60 -15.69
N THR A 221 15.96 -4.66 -15.10
CA THR A 221 15.87 -5.98 -15.76
C THR A 221 14.44 -6.43 -15.99
N GLU A 222 13.62 -6.50 -14.93
CA GLU A 222 12.27 -7.03 -15.04
C GLU A 222 11.30 -6.35 -14.07
N ILE A 223 10.08 -6.13 -14.53
CA ILE A 223 8.93 -5.74 -13.72
C ILE A 223 7.82 -6.78 -13.96
N CYS A 224 7.38 -7.44 -12.88
CA CYS A 224 6.22 -8.31 -12.86
C CYS A 224 5.16 -7.69 -11.95
N ALA A 225 3.95 -7.48 -12.45
CA ALA A 225 2.86 -6.99 -11.61
C ALA A 225 1.59 -7.82 -11.79
N GLU A 226 0.96 -8.17 -10.68
CA GLU A 226 -0.37 -8.77 -10.63
C GLU A 226 -1.27 -7.82 -9.85
N VAL A 227 -2.14 -7.11 -10.57
CA VAL A 227 -2.92 -5.99 -10.04
C VAL A 227 -4.32 -6.03 -10.63
N GLU A 228 -5.33 -5.78 -9.80
CA GLU A 228 -6.71 -5.73 -10.28
C GLU A 228 -6.86 -4.78 -11.48
N GLN A 229 -6.25 -3.59 -11.42
CA GLN A 229 -6.30 -2.59 -12.48
C GLN A 229 -5.08 -1.67 -12.43
N ILE A 230 -4.56 -1.30 -13.60
CA ILE A 230 -3.59 -0.21 -13.76
C ILE A 230 -4.23 0.83 -14.68
N SER A 231 -4.44 2.05 -14.17
CA SER A 231 -5.10 3.11 -14.93
C SER A 231 -4.64 4.53 -14.57
N GLU A 232 -3.74 4.65 -13.60
CA GLU A 232 -3.16 5.96 -13.27
C GLU A 232 -2.10 6.32 -14.32
N THR A 233 -2.24 7.51 -14.90
CA THR A 233 -1.53 7.94 -16.11
C THR A 233 0.00 7.88 -15.95
N GLU A 234 0.54 8.45 -14.89
CA GLU A 234 2.00 8.49 -14.66
C GLU A 234 2.58 7.08 -14.44
N THR A 235 1.80 6.19 -13.81
CA THR A 235 2.18 4.79 -13.63
C THR A 235 2.22 4.04 -14.97
N VAL A 236 1.23 4.27 -15.83
CA VAL A 236 1.19 3.70 -17.18
C VAL A 236 2.39 4.18 -18.00
N GLU A 237 2.65 5.49 -18.00
CA GLU A 237 3.81 6.10 -18.68
C GLU A 237 5.15 5.57 -18.15
N ALA A 238 5.27 5.41 -16.82
CA ALA A 238 6.48 4.88 -16.19
C ALA A 238 6.76 3.42 -16.59
N LEU A 239 5.72 2.57 -16.70
CA LEU A 239 5.86 1.19 -17.18
C LEU A 239 6.27 1.14 -18.64
N ILE A 240 5.69 1.99 -19.49
CA ILE A 240 6.07 2.12 -20.90
C ILE A 240 7.53 2.58 -21.02
N ALA A 241 7.93 3.58 -20.25
CA ALA A 241 9.29 4.06 -20.21
C ALA A 241 10.28 2.98 -19.72
N ALA A 242 9.87 2.14 -18.73
CA ALA A 242 10.68 1.01 -18.29
C ALA A 242 10.89 -0.01 -19.43
N LYS A 243 9.84 -0.34 -20.18
CA LYS A 243 9.94 -1.19 -21.37
C LYS A 243 10.89 -0.61 -22.42
N GLN A 244 10.80 0.70 -22.69
CA GLN A 244 11.68 1.40 -23.62
C GLN A 244 13.15 1.41 -23.17
N ARG A 245 13.42 1.38 -21.87
CA ARG A 245 14.77 1.23 -21.29
C ARG A 245 15.31 -0.20 -21.41
N GLY A 246 14.52 -1.15 -21.88
CA GLY A 246 14.91 -2.54 -22.04
C GLY A 246 14.46 -3.48 -20.93
N CYS A 247 13.71 -2.98 -19.92
CA CYS A 247 13.12 -3.87 -18.92
C CYS A 247 12.11 -4.83 -19.57
N LYS A 248 12.10 -6.07 -19.13
CA LYS A 248 10.99 -6.97 -19.39
C LYS A 248 9.82 -6.59 -18.49
N VAL A 249 8.67 -6.24 -19.07
CA VAL A 249 7.47 -5.86 -18.31
C VAL A 249 6.36 -6.86 -18.57
N ARG A 250 5.87 -7.51 -17.52
CA ARG A 250 4.80 -8.52 -17.55
C ARG A 250 3.70 -8.14 -16.56
N LEU A 251 2.47 -8.03 -17.05
CA LEU A 251 1.33 -7.59 -16.27
C LEU A 251 0.21 -8.65 -16.30
N ILE A 252 -0.25 -9.05 -15.12
CA ILE A 252 -1.49 -9.83 -14.97
C ILE A 252 -2.54 -8.86 -14.41
N LEU A 253 -3.63 -8.69 -15.12
CA LEU A 253 -4.72 -7.77 -14.79
C LEU A 253 -6.05 -8.52 -14.68
N SER A 254 -7.05 -7.88 -14.03
CA SER A 254 -8.41 -8.41 -14.06
C SER A 254 -8.98 -8.38 -15.49
N PRO A 255 -9.75 -9.39 -15.90
CA PRO A 255 -10.46 -9.38 -17.19
C PRO A 255 -11.33 -8.14 -17.39
N SER A 256 -11.87 -7.59 -16.33
CA SER A 256 -12.67 -6.35 -16.36
C SER A 256 -11.92 -5.13 -16.91
N CYS A 257 -10.57 -5.16 -16.94
CA CYS A 257 -9.76 -4.09 -17.52
C CYS A 257 -9.95 -3.93 -19.03
N ALA A 258 -10.36 -5.01 -19.73
CA ALA A 258 -10.65 -4.93 -21.16
C ALA A 258 -11.71 -3.87 -21.48
N GLU A 259 -12.73 -3.76 -20.62
CA GLU A 259 -13.82 -2.79 -20.77
C GLU A 259 -13.59 -1.51 -19.96
N ALA A 260 -13.06 -1.65 -18.73
CA ALA A 260 -12.88 -0.51 -17.83
C ALA A 260 -11.73 0.43 -18.24
N THR A 261 -10.67 -0.10 -18.85
CA THR A 261 -9.47 0.67 -19.23
C THR A 261 -8.92 0.31 -20.63
N PRO A 262 -9.76 0.33 -21.69
CA PRO A 262 -9.35 -0.13 -23.02
C PRO A 262 -8.16 0.66 -23.60
N ASN A 263 -8.10 1.96 -23.31
CA ASN A 263 -7.00 2.81 -23.76
C ASN A 263 -5.66 2.45 -23.11
N THR A 264 -5.67 2.08 -21.82
CA THR A 264 -4.47 1.60 -21.12
C THR A 264 -3.98 0.28 -21.71
N ILE A 265 -4.89 -0.68 -21.92
CA ILE A 265 -4.55 -1.96 -22.54
C ILE A 265 -3.97 -1.75 -23.95
N LYS A 266 -4.58 -0.86 -24.74
CA LYS A 266 -4.07 -0.49 -26.07
C LYS A 266 -2.66 0.10 -25.99
N ALA A 267 -2.43 1.06 -25.07
CA ALA A 267 -1.10 1.68 -24.89
C ALA A 267 -0.02 0.66 -24.49
N PHE A 268 -0.34 -0.28 -23.61
CA PHE A 268 0.58 -1.36 -23.24
C PHE A 268 0.92 -2.27 -24.45
N LYS A 269 -0.08 -2.65 -25.24
CA LYS A 269 0.14 -3.45 -26.46
C LYS A 269 1.00 -2.72 -27.50
N GLU A 270 0.75 -1.44 -27.74
CA GLU A 270 1.55 -0.60 -28.64
C GLU A 270 3.00 -0.46 -28.16
N ALA A 271 3.22 -0.41 -26.85
CA ALA A 271 4.55 -0.43 -26.25
C ALA A 271 5.18 -1.82 -26.13
N GLN A 272 4.53 -2.87 -26.65
CA GLN A 272 4.98 -4.27 -26.57
C GLN A 272 5.18 -4.76 -25.12
N ILE A 273 4.38 -4.27 -24.18
CA ILE A 273 4.29 -4.81 -22.83
C ILE A 273 3.42 -6.06 -22.88
N GLU A 274 3.90 -7.14 -22.25
CA GLU A 274 3.16 -8.39 -22.15
C GLU A 274 2.05 -8.26 -21.11
N VAL A 275 0.78 -8.30 -21.55
CA VAL A 275 -0.40 -8.23 -20.68
C VAL A 275 -1.18 -9.53 -20.79
N ARG A 276 -1.56 -10.08 -19.65
CA ARG A 276 -2.47 -11.23 -19.53
C ARG A 276 -3.62 -10.90 -18.60
N TYR A 277 -4.74 -11.58 -18.82
CA TYR A 277 -5.88 -11.51 -17.92
C TYR A 277 -5.89 -12.72 -17.00
N TYR A 278 -5.99 -12.47 -15.71
CA TYR A 278 -6.20 -13.51 -14.72
C TYR A 278 -7.57 -14.14 -14.95
N ASP A 279 -7.59 -15.37 -15.37
CA ASP A 279 -8.80 -16.11 -15.72
C ASP A 279 -8.74 -17.50 -15.07
N PRO A 280 -8.91 -17.59 -13.75
CA PRO A 280 -9.00 -18.88 -13.10
C PRO A 280 -10.31 -19.56 -13.52
N ALA A 281 -10.28 -20.87 -13.68
CA ALA A 281 -11.43 -21.70 -14.04
C ALA A 281 -12.58 -21.62 -13.03
N ASP A 282 -12.27 -21.17 -11.82
CA ASP A 282 -13.22 -20.92 -10.73
C ASP A 282 -13.20 -19.44 -10.33
N THR A 283 -14.26 -18.73 -10.51
CA THR A 283 -14.73 -17.44 -9.98
C THR A 283 -13.82 -16.61 -9.04
N GLU A 284 -12.55 -16.96 -8.86
CA GLU A 284 -11.61 -16.24 -8.03
C GLU A 284 -11.22 -14.91 -8.69
N LYS A 285 -11.49 -13.82 -8.00
CA LYS A 285 -11.02 -12.49 -8.42
C LYS A 285 -9.54 -12.33 -8.08
N ILE A 286 -8.83 -11.51 -8.83
CA ILE A 286 -7.52 -11.02 -8.39
C ILE A 286 -7.73 -10.25 -7.07
N ASN A 287 -7.18 -10.79 -5.99
CA ASN A 287 -7.10 -10.12 -4.69
C ASN A 287 -5.64 -9.73 -4.35
N PHE A 288 -4.76 -9.83 -5.33
CA PHE A 288 -3.40 -9.35 -5.23
C PHE A 288 -3.28 -7.99 -5.91
N ASN A 289 -2.54 -7.11 -5.27
CA ASN A 289 -2.10 -5.85 -5.87
C ASN A 289 -0.61 -5.73 -5.55
N ILE A 290 0.19 -6.48 -6.33
CA ILE A 290 1.62 -6.64 -6.11
C ILE A 290 2.43 -6.21 -7.32
N GLY A 291 3.66 -5.74 -7.06
CA GLY A 291 4.69 -5.54 -8.06
C GLY A 291 6.02 -6.13 -7.58
N ILE A 292 6.69 -6.87 -8.46
CA ILE A 292 8.02 -7.42 -8.23
C ILE A 292 8.98 -6.69 -9.17
N PHE A 293 10.04 -6.13 -8.62
CA PHE A 293 11.00 -5.30 -9.34
C PHE A 293 12.39 -5.93 -9.28
N ASP A 294 12.96 -6.25 -10.46
CA ASP A 294 14.28 -6.86 -10.64
C ASP A 294 14.50 -8.16 -9.83
N ASN A 295 13.44 -8.86 -9.45
CA ASN A 295 13.47 -10.00 -8.53
C ASN A 295 14.17 -9.69 -7.20
N LYS A 296 14.13 -8.43 -6.75
CA LYS A 296 14.77 -7.94 -5.52
C LYS A 296 13.79 -7.34 -4.53
N THR A 297 12.78 -6.66 -5.01
CA THR A 297 11.83 -5.94 -4.16
C THR A 297 10.40 -6.33 -4.53
N LEU A 298 9.61 -6.68 -3.51
CA LEU A 298 8.17 -6.82 -3.60
C LEU A 298 7.52 -5.54 -3.08
N ILE A 299 6.57 -4.98 -3.84
CA ILE A 299 5.61 -4.02 -3.31
C ILE A 299 4.23 -4.68 -3.27
N ILE A 300 3.59 -4.64 -2.11
CA ILE A 300 2.18 -5.01 -1.94
C ILE A 300 1.40 -3.75 -1.59
N SER A 301 0.32 -3.47 -2.31
CA SER A 301 -0.58 -2.33 -2.06
C SER A 301 -1.97 -2.80 -1.65
N SER A 302 -2.66 -1.96 -0.90
CA SER A 302 -4.02 -2.26 -0.44
C SER A 302 -5.05 -2.31 -1.57
N SER A 303 -4.79 -1.66 -2.69
CA SER A 303 -5.70 -1.60 -3.85
C SER A 303 -4.96 -1.52 -5.17
N SER A 304 -5.73 -1.45 -6.27
CA SER A 304 -5.26 -1.31 -7.66
C SER A 304 -4.41 -0.04 -7.89
N TRP A 305 -3.65 -0.01 -8.97
CA TRP A 305 -2.82 1.16 -9.34
C TRP A 305 -3.63 2.14 -10.19
N SER A 306 -4.53 2.84 -9.54
CA SER A 306 -5.49 3.76 -10.15
C SER A 306 -5.42 5.16 -9.54
N TYR A 307 -5.92 6.15 -10.25
CA TYR A 307 -6.04 7.52 -9.74
C TYR A 307 -6.80 7.57 -8.41
N ARG A 308 -7.89 6.81 -8.30
CA ARG A 308 -8.69 6.76 -7.07
C ARG A 308 -7.87 6.25 -5.88
N THR A 309 -7.11 5.18 -6.08
CA THR A 309 -6.20 4.62 -5.07
C THR A 309 -5.16 5.63 -4.62
N PHE A 310 -4.50 6.29 -5.57
CA PHE A 310 -3.33 7.12 -5.26
C PHE A 310 -3.65 8.53 -4.79
N VAL A 311 -4.84 9.04 -5.09
CA VAL A 311 -5.17 10.46 -4.86
C VAL A 311 -6.38 10.65 -3.95
N ILE A 312 -7.35 9.71 -3.97
CA ILE A 312 -8.63 9.92 -3.31
C ILE A 312 -8.76 9.08 -2.03
N ASN A 313 -8.48 7.78 -2.14
CA ASN A 313 -8.71 6.84 -1.05
C ASN A 313 -7.67 6.98 0.09
N HIS A 314 -8.00 6.39 1.23
CA HIS A 314 -7.04 6.13 2.30
C HIS A 314 -6.45 4.73 2.10
N GLU A 315 -5.19 4.68 1.70
CA GLU A 315 -4.52 3.48 1.16
C GLU A 315 -3.13 3.30 1.77
N GLY A 316 -2.63 2.07 1.72
CA GLY A 316 -1.28 1.78 2.17
C GLY A 316 -0.55 0.77 1.29
N SER A 317 0.76 0.75 1.39
CA SER A 317 1.61 -0.24 0.75
C SER A 317 2.86 -0.57 1.57
N LEU A 318 3.39 -1.75 1.34
CA LEU A 318 4.69 -2.19 1.88
C LEU A 318 5.66 -2.40 0.73
N SER A 319 6.88 -1.89 0.86
CA SER A 319 8.02 -2.24 0.01
C SER A 319 8.95 -3.16 0.79
N ILE A 320 9.16 -4.36 0.30
CA ILE A 320 9.81 -5.48 1.01
C ILE A 320 11.00 -5.96 0.17
N PRO A 321 12.22 -5.52 0.48
CA PRO A 321 13.43 -5.97 -0.22
C PRO A 321 13.98 -7.27 0.40
N SER A 322 13.16 -8.32 0.47
CA SER A 322 13.55 -9.64 0.98
C SER A 322 13.65 -10.67 -0.13
N PRO A 323 14.83 -11.23 -0.41
CA PRO A 323 14.98 -12.27 -1.42
C PRO A 323 14.10 -13.51 -1.18
N GLN A 324 13.89 -13.90 0.09
CA GLN A 324 13.06 -15.05 0.43
C GLN A 324 11.59 -14.80 0.11
N VAL A 325 11.07 -13.61 0.47
CA VAL A 325 9.69 -13.21 0.19
C VAL A 325 9.49 -13.01 -1.31
N VAL A 326 10.41 -12.31 -1.97
CA VAL A 326 10.36 -12.06 -3.41
C VAL A 326 10.33 -13.37 -4.19
N ASN A 327 11.24 -14.33 -3.90
CA ASN A 327 11.28 -15.62 -4.58
C ASN A 327 9.98 -16.42 -4.39
N LYS A 328 9.38 -16.40 -3.19
CA LYS A 328 8.10 -17.06 -2.93
C LYS A 328 6.99 -16.45 -3.80
N ILE A 329 6.88 -15.12 -3.82
CA ILE A 329 5.83 -14.43 -4.59
C ILE A 329 6.09 -14.50 -6.10
N TYR A 330 7.34 -14.46 -6.53
CA TYR A 330 7.70 -14.63 -7.93
C TYR A 330 7.26 -16.01 -8.47
N SER A 331 7.43 -17.07 -7.65
CA SER A 331 6.94 -18.42 -8.03
C SER A 331 5.42 -18.47 -8.16
N VAL A 332 4.69 -17.70 -7.35
CA VAL A 332 3.23 -17.55 -7.47
C VAL A 332 2.88 -16.81 -8.74
N PHE A 333 3.52 -15.68 -9.01
CA PHE A 333 3.33 -14.91 -10.24
C PHE A 333 3.57 -15.76 -11.50
N GLU A 334 4.65 -16.56 -11.54
CA GLU A 334 4.94 -17.43 -12.70
C GLU A 334 3.86 -18.48 -12.93
N ARG A 335 3.34 -19.10 -11.87
CA ARG A 335 2.21 -20.02 -11.98
C ARG A 335 0.97 -19.32 -12.54
N ASP A 336 0.66 -18.13 -12.04
CA ASP A 336 -0.50 -17.35 -12.43
C ASP A 336 -0.34 -16.80 -13.86
N TRP A 337 0.88 -16.45 -14.23
CA TRP A 337 1.22 -16.06 -15.58
C TRP A 337 0.92 -17.18 -16.60
N GLN A 338 1.29 -18.42 -16.26
CA GLN A 338 1.03 -19.58 -17.14
C GLN A 338 -0.46 -19.90 -17.27
N ASN A 339 -1.23 -19.65 -16.21
CA ASN A 339 -2.67 -19.92 -16.16
C ASN A 339 -3.54 -18.73 -16.61
N SER A 340 -2.93 -17.62 -17.02
CA SER A 340 -3.61 -16.41 -17.49
C SER A 340 -3.71 -16.37 -19.00
N SER A 341 -4.77 -15.78 -19.53
CA SER A 341 -5.03 -15.61 -20.96
C SER A 341 -4.37 -14.35 -21.53
N PRO A 342 -3.80 -14.33 -22.74
CA PRO A 342 -3.32 -13.10 -23.37
C PRO A 342 -4.43 -12.04 -23.47
N ALA A 343 -4.09 -10.77 -23.23
CA ALA A 343 -5.03 -9.64 -23.31
C ALA A 343 -5.33 -9.23 -24.76
#